data_fb677ade41674968c2a8338694eae2a1
#
_entry.id   fb677ade41674968c2a8338694eae2a1
#
_cell.length_a   1.000
_cell.length_b   1.000
_cell.length_c   1.000
_cell.angle_alpha   90.00
_cell.angle_beta   90.00
_cell.angle_gamma   90.00
#
_symmetry.space_group_name_H-M   'P 1'
#
loop_
_entity.id
_entity.type
_entity.pdbx_description
1 polymer ?
#
loop_
_entity_poly.entity_id
_entity_poly.type
_entity_poly.pdbx_seq_one_letter_code
_entity_poly.pdbx_strand_id
1 'polypeptide(L)'
;MISTTDFRKGSTKILFNNEPWLILDYHSVKPGKGGTYLKTKMKNLLTGRVLEETFRSAEKFPEPDLEQKQMQYLYKDEHYQFMDQDTFEQVGFNEDQIEQVKRYLKDGIIYQVLNFQGAPILVEPPMFMVLEVVETVPGVKGDTAQGGSKPAKLESGVTVQVPLFINEGNKIKVDTREDKYIEKVS
;
A
#
# COMPACT_ATOMS: atom_id res chain seq x y z
N MET A 1 -4.63 -10.82 18.44
CA MET A 1 -3.44 -10.26 19.15
C MET A 1 -2.22 -10.40 18.26
N ILE A 2 -1.62 -9.31 17.86
CA ILE A 2 -0.41 -9.23 17.01
C ILE A 2 0.79 -9.01 17.92
N SER A 3 1.85 -9.80 17.76
CA SER A 3 3.13 -9.59 18.43
C SER A 3 4.02 -8.63 17.63
N THR A 4 4.90 -7.90 18.31
CA THR A 4 5.92 -7.08 17.64
C THR A 4 6.84 -7.91 16.72
N THR A 5 6.93 -9.23 16.93
CA THR A 5 7.66 -10.14 16.04
C THR A 5 6.98 -10.37 14.70
N ASP A 6 5.68 -10.09 14.61
CA ASP A 6 4.84 -10.28 13.42
C ASP A 6 4.65 -8.98 12.62
N PHE A 7 5.30 -7.89 13.05
CA PHE A 7 5.17 -6.60 12.38
C PHE A 7 5.67 -6.68 10.94
N ARG A 8 4.89 -6.08 10.02
CA ARG A 8 5.23 -5.88 8.61
C ARG A 8 5.03 -4.42 8.27
N LYS A 9 6.06 -3.81 7.69
CA LYS A 9 6.05 -2.41 7.26
C LYS A 9 4.93 -2.16 6.24
N GLY A 10 4.17 -1.09 6.45
CA GLY A 10 3.08 -0.67 5.58
C GLY A 10 1.84 -1.60 5.55
N SER A 11 1.80 -2.65 6.38
CA SER A 11 0.72 -3.63 6.35
C SER A 11 0.11 -3.93 7.72
N THR A 12 0.94 -4.11 8.76
CA THR A 12 0.43 -4.47 10.09
C THR A 12 -0.31 -3.30 10.73
N LYS A 13 -1.53 -3.59 11.20
CA LYS A 13 -2.39 -2.65 11.92
C LYS A 13 -2.60 -3.16 13.34
N ILE A 14 -2.40 -2.29 14.33
CA ILE A 14 -2.58 -2.61 15.75
C ILE A 14 -3.56 -1.62 16.39
N LEU A 15 -4.24 -2.07 17.43
CA LEU A 15 -4.98 -1.18 18.32
C LEU A 15 -4.03 -0.72 19.44
N PHE A 16 -3.71 0.56 19.44
CA PHE A 16 -2.86 1.19 20.47
C PHE A 16 -3.57 2.43 21.03
N ASN A 17 -3.74 2.49 22.34
CA ASN A 17 -4.53 3.51 23.03
C ASN A 17 -5.97 3.63 22.50
N ASN A 18 -6.62 2.49 22.19
CA ASN A 18 -7.96 2.40 21.60
C ASN A 18 -8.13 3.03 20.21
N GLU A 19 -7.04 3.31 19.53
CA GLU A 19 -7.03 3.84 18.16
C GLU A 19 -6.34 2.87 17.21
N PRO A 20 -6.75 2.79 15.92
CA PRO A 20 -6.10 1.96 14.92
C PRO A 20 -4.84 2.64 14.38
N TRP A 21 -3.72 1.94 14.43
CA TRP A 21 -2.43 2.41 13.96
C TRP A 21 -1.84 1.47 12.91
N LEU A 22 -1.29 2.03 11.84
CA LEU A 22 -0.53 1.33 10.82
C LEU A 22 0.96 1.39 11.13
N ILE A 23 1.65 0.26 11.11
CA ILE A 23 3.10 0.19 11.29
C ILE A 23 3.77 0.61 9.97
N LEU A 24 4.42 1.78 9.97
CA LEU A 24 5.14 2.29 8.80
C LEU A 24 6.54 1.70 8.69
N ASP A 25 7.26 1.68 9.79
CA ASP A 25 8.64 1.16 9.86
C ASP A 25 8.97 0.69 11.28
N TYR A 26 9.98 -0.16 11.41
CA TYR A 26 10.52 -0.57 12.70
C TYR A 26 11.96 -1.03 12.59
N HIS A 27 12.71 -0.84 13.67
CA HIS A 27 14.09 -1.30 13.83
C HIS A 27 14.26 -2.02 15.15
N SER A 28 14.84 -3.22 15.10
CA SER A 28 15.19 -3.97 16.30
C SER A 28 16.51 -3.45 16.87
N VAL A 29 16.50 -3.12 18.16
CA VAL A 29 17.69 -2.68 18.90
C VAL A 29 18.01 -3.70 19.98
N LYS A 30 19.23 -4.22 19.97
CA LYS A 30 19.76 -5.13 20.97
C LYS A 30 20.82 -4.37 21.79
N PRO A 31 20.49 -3.84 22.98
CA PRO A 31 21.49 -3.25 23.87
C PRO A 31 22.42 -4.36 24.39
N GLY A 32 23.67 -4.02 24.69
CA GLY A 32 24.67 -4.99 25.20
C GLY A 32 24.29 -5.64 26.53
N LYS A 33 23.43 -4.97 27.33
CA LYS A 33 22.80 -5.51 28.54
C LYS A 33 21.33 -5.14 28.51
N GLY A 34 20.42 -6.12 28.62
CA GLY A 34 18.97 -5.92 28.63
C GLY A 34 18.25 -6.62 27.50
N GLY A 35 16.92 -6.53 27.49
CA GLY A 35 16.06 -7.14 26.48
C GLY A 35 16.08 -6.39 25.15
N THR A 36 15.78 -7.10 24.06
CA THR A 36 15.57 -6.50 22.74
C THR A 36 14.30 -5.65 22.74
N TYR A 37 14.36 -4.48 22.09
CA TYR A 37 13.20 -3.63 21.86
C TYR A 37 13.13 -3.18 20.39
N LEU A 38 11.93 -2.78 19.97
CA LEU A 38 11.67 -2.27 18.63
C LEU A 38 11.35 -0.78 18.70
N LYS A 39 12.15 0.05 18.02
CA LYS A 39 11.76 1.43 17.70
C LYS A 39 10.81 1.35 16.51
N THR A 40 9.59 1.77 16.70
CA THR A 40 8.50 1.61 15.72
C THR A 40 7.95 2.96 15.34
N LYS A 41 7.92 3.23 14.03
CA LYS A 41 7.24 4.38 13.44
C LYS A 41 5.87 3.94 12.96
N MET A 42 4.82 4.61 13.41
CA MET A 42 3.45 4.25 13.10
C MET A 42 2.58 5.47 12.80
N LYS A 43 1.53 5.28 11.99
CA LYS A 43 0.57 6.30 11.58
C LYS A 43 -0.79 5.97 12.19
N ASN A 44 -1.37 6.92 12.87
CA ASN A 44 -2.76 6.85 13.34
C ASN A 44 -3.70 6.91 12.13
N LEU A 45 -4.57 5.91 11.98
CA LEU A 45 -5.46 5.82 10.82
C LEU A 45 -6.69 6.74 10.91
N LEU A 46 -6.99 7.30 12.09
CA LEU A 46 -8.08 8.26 12.27
C LEU A 46 -7.63 9.70 12.01
N THR A 47 -6.40 10.04 12.45
CA THR A 47 -5.92 11.43 12.49
C THR A 47 -4.80 11.72 11.50
N GLY A 48 -4.21 10.68 10.87
CA GLY A 48 -3.02 10.82 10.03
C GLY A 48 -1.71 11.07 10.80
N ARG A 49 -1.77 11.26 12.12
CA ARG A 49 -0.61 11.58 12.96
C ARG A 49 0.42 10.45 12.93
N VAL A 50 1.68 10.81 12.72
CA VAL A 50 2.80 9.87 12.78
C VAL A 50 3.48 9.98 14.16
N LEU A 51 3.79 8.84 14.76
CA LEU A 51 4.40 8.70 16.06
C LEU A 51 5.52 7.65 16.01
N GLU A 52 6.58 7.89 16.78
CA GLU A 52 7.62 6.88 17.03
C GLU A 52 7.49 6.40 18.48
N GLU A 53 7.33 5.11 18.65
CA GLU A 53 7.21 4.44 19.93
C GLU A 53 8.20 3.28 20.06
N THR A 54 8.55 2.97 21.31
CA THR A 54 9.48 1.88 21.62
C THR A 54 8.72 0.77 22.33
N PHE A 55 8.62 -0.39 21.68
CA PHE A 55 7.96 -1.57 22.21
C PHE A 55 8.97 -2.63 22.63
N ARG A 56 8.61 -3.46 23.59
CA ARG A 56 9.42 -4.64 23.95
C ARG A 56 9.30 -5.70 22.84
N SER A 57 10.36 -6.49 22.69
CA SER A 57 10.28 -7.68 21.83
C SER A 57 9.22 -8.63 22.36
N ALA A 58 8.41 -9.20 21.44
CA ALA A 58 7.27 -10.07 21.73
C ALA A 58 6.12 -9.40 22.54
N GLU A 59 6.08 -8.09 22.63
CA GLU A 59 4.91 -7.35 23.12
C GLU A 59 3.71 -7.59 22.20
N LYS A 60 2.52 -7.72 22.79
CA LYS A 60 1.30 -8.08 22.04
C LYS A 60 0.28 -6.94 22.09
N PHE A 61 -0.31 -6.67 20.94
CA PHE A 61 -1.36 -5.67 20.73
C PHE A 61 -2.64 -6.32 20.22
N PRO A 62 -3.82 -5.82 20.62
CA PRO A 62 -5.05 -6.19 19.95
C PRO A 62 -5.03 -5.79 18.46
N GLU A 63 -5.72 -6.55 17.64
CA GLU A 63 -6.04 -6.15 16.28
C GLU A 63 -7.22 -5.15 16.33
N PRO A 64 -7.19 -4.06 15.54
CA PRO A 64 -8.36 -3.23 15.41
C PRO A 64 -9.47 -4.00 14.68
N ASP A 65 -10.70 -3.84 15.14
CA ASP A 65 -11.88 -4.36 14.45
C ASP A 65 -12.18 -3.47 13.24
N LEU A 66 -11.76 -3.91 12.06
CA LEU A 66 -11.88 -3.19 10.80
C LEU A 66 -12.86 -3.91 9.89
N GLU A 67 -13.93 -3.22 9.52
CA GLU A 67 -14.82 -3.65 8.45
C GLU A 67 -14.20 -3.32 7.09
N GLN A 68 -14.30 -4.27 6.16
CA GLN A 68 -13.83 -4.09 4.79
C GLN A 68 -15.02 -3.91 3.86
N LYS A 69 -14.98 -2.83 3.06
CA LYS A 69 -15.96 -2.56 2.01
C LYS A 69 -15.28 -2.47 0.66
N GLN A 70 -15.98 -2.93 -0.38
CA GLN A 70 -15.55 -2.75 -1.76
C GLN A 70 -16.17 -1.48 -2.33
N MET A 71 -15.31 -0.53 -2.73
CA MET A 71 -15.76 0.74 -3.28
C MET A 71 -15.07 1.03 -4.60
N GLN A 72 -15.84 1.45 -5.59
CA GLN A 72 -15.33 1.82 -6.91
C GLN A 72 -14.90 3.27 -6.92
N TYR A 73 -13.69 3.55 -7.36
CA TYR A 73 -13.25 4.93 -7.60
C TYR A 73 -13.95 5.48 -8.85
N LEU A 74 -14.53 6.65 -8.73
CA LEU A 74 -15.28 7.30 -9.81
C LEU A 74 -14.48 8.45 -10.43
N TYR A 75 -14.18 9.48 -9.66
CA TYR A 75 -13.48 10.69 -10.10
C TYR A 75 -12.97 11.51 -8.91
N LYS A 76 -12.18 12.54 -9.22
CA LYS A 76 -11.73 13.54 -8.25
C LYS A 76 -12.41 14.89 -8.54
N ASP A 77 -12.98 15.49 -7.48
CA ASP A 77 -13.36 16.89 -7.39
C ASP A 77 -12.58 17.56 -6.23
N GLU A 78 -13.25 18.13 -5.25
CA GLU A 78 -12.61 18.55 -3.98
C GLU A 78 -12.15 17.34 -3.16
N HIS A 79 -12.81 16.19 -3.35
CA HIS A 79 -12.53 14.93 -2.72
C HIS A 79 -12.36 13.83 -3.77
N TYR A 80 -11.82 12.68 -3.35
CA TYR A 80 -11.76 11.48 -4.17
C TYR A 80 -13.07 10.71 -3.98
N GLN A 81 -13.91 10.67 -5.00
CA GLN A 81 -15.25 10.10 -4.95
C GLN A 81 -15.21 8.60 -5.20
N PHE A 82 -15.75 7.86 -4.27
CA PHE A 82 -15.91 6.41 -4.35
C PHE A 82 -17.38 6.03 -4.18
N MET A 83 -17.78 4.93 -4.80
CA MET A 83 -19.12 4.37 -4.71
C MET A 83 -19.04 2.99 -4.06
N ASP A 84 -19.78 2.82 -2.97
CA ASP A 84 -19.97 1.53 -2.31
C ASP A 84 -20.66 0.55 -3.26
N GLN A 85 -20.11 -0.66 -3.43
CA GLN A 85 -20.64 -1.64 -4.40
C GLN A 85 -21.90 -2.35 -3.92
N ASP A 86 -22.21 -2.27 -2.63
CA ASP A 86 -23.40 -2.90 -2.05
C ASP A 86 -24.56 -1.91 -1.94
N THR A 87 -24.29 -0.67 -1.48
CA THR A 87 -25.33 0.34 -1.22
C THR A 87 -25.47 1.36 -2.34
N PHE A 88 -24.48 1.46 -3.25
CA PHE A 88 -24.38 2.47 -4.30
C PHE A 88 -24.29 3.92 -3.79
N GLU A 89 -24.03 4.09 -2.52
CA GLU A 89 -23.79 5.41 -1.93
C GLU A 89 -22.42 5.92 -2.31
N GLN A 90 -22.33 7.23 -2.58
CA GLN A 90 -21.06 7.89 -2.86
C GLN A 90 -20.47 8.46 -1.58
N VAL A 91 -19.16 8.27 -1.41
CA VAL A 91 -18.38 8.76 -0.26
C VAL A 91 -17.13 9.46 -0.78
N GLY A 92 -16.91 10.69 -0.31
CA GLY A 92 -15.71 11.46 -0.61
C GLY A 92 -14.61 11.21 0.41
N PHE A 93 -13.41 10.92 -0.07
CA PHE A 93 -12.21 10.75 0.75
C PHE A 93 -11.27 11.93 0.57
N ASN A 94 -10.62 12.34 1.66
CA ASN A 94 -9.56 13.36 1.60
C ASN A 94 -8.21 12.74 1.20
N GLU A 95 -7.21 13.61 0.97
CA GLU A 95 -5.86 13.23 0.56
C GLU A 95 -5.19 12.22 1.52
N ASP A 96 -5.34 12.42 2.83
CA ASP A 96 -4.71 11.57 3.85
C ASP A 96 -5.24 10.14 3.85
N GLN A 97 -6.53 9.98 3.56
CA GLN A 97 -7.20 8.68 3.53
C GLN A 97 -6.80 7.83 2.30
N ILE A 98 -6.43 8.50 1.19
CA ILE A 98 -6.06 7.83 -0.06
C ILE A 98 -4.55 7.84 -0.32
N GLU A 99 -3.72 8.36 0.58
CA GLU A 99 -2.29 8.56 0.38
C GLU A 99 -1.58 7.29 -0.14
N GLN A 100 -1.91 6.12 0.41
CA GLN A 100 -1.28 4.86 0.01
C GLN A 100 -1.71 4.38 -1.37
N VAL A 101 -2.92 4.73 -1.79
CA VAL A 101 -3.51 4.27 -3.06
C VAL A 101 -3.39 5.31 -4.17
N LYS A 102 -3.12 6.57 -3.84
CA LYS A 102 -3.14 7.71 -4.77
C LYS A 102 -2.40 7.43 -6.08
N ARG A 103 -1.22 6.85 -5.99
CA ARG A 103 -0.39 6.50 -7.16
C ARG A 103 -0.92 5.31 -7.98
N TYR A 104 -1.92 4.62 -7.50
CA TYR A 104 -2.60 3.50 -8.15
C TYR A 104 -4.07 3.79 -8.43
N LEU A 105 -4.52 5.05 -8.26
CA LEU A 105 -5.90 5.41 -8.59
C LEU A 105 -6.13 5.32 -10.08
N LYS A 106 -7.19 4.62 -10.45
CA LYS A 106 -7.67 4.49 -11.82
C LYS A 106 -9.18 4.40 -11.81
N ASP A 107 -9.83 5.17 -12.69
CA ASP A 107 -11.28 5.23 -12.80
C ASP A 107 -11.88 3.85 -13.06
N GLY A 108 -12.98 3.57 -12.38
CA GLY A 108 -13.72 2.32 -12.52
C GLY A 108 -13.13 1.11 -11.80
N ILE A 109 -11.95 1.24 -11.19
CA ILE A 109 -11.35 0.16 -10.40
C ILE A 109 -11.97 0.10 -9.01
N ILE A 110 -12.14 -1.13 -8.50
CA ILE A 110 -12.64 -1.40 -7.16
C ILE A 110 -11.47 -1.49 -6.19
N TYR A 111 -11.57 -0.71 -5.12
CA TYR A 111 -10.61 -0.63 -4.02
C TYR A 111 -11.21 -1.19 -2.74
N GLN A 112 -10.34 -1.61 -1.84
CA GLN A 112 -10.75 -2.03 -0.51
C GLN A 112 -10.70 -0.84 0.44
N VAL A 113 -11.84 -0.53 1.06
CA VAL A 113 -11.96 0.53 2.07
C VAL A 113 -12.06 -0.11 3.44
N LEU A 114 -11.20 0.31 4.35
CA LEU A 114 -11.25 -0.09 5.74
C LEU A 114 -12.03 0.92 6.56
N ASN A 115 -13.03 0.43 7.27
CA ASN A 115 -13.84 1.21 8.20
C ASN A 115 -13.50 0.81 9.63
N PHE A 116 -13.44 1.79 10.51
CA PHE A 116 -13.32 1.60 11.94
C PHE A 116 -14.49 2.28 12.63
N GLN A 117 -15.28 1.51 13.39
CA GLN A 117 -16.49 2.01 14.07
C GLN A 117 -17.46 2.73 13.10
N GLY A 118 -17.62 2.19 11.90
CA GLY A 118 -18.51 2.73 10.87
C GLY A 118 -17.95 3.92 10.05
N ALA A 119 -16.77 4.45 10.40
CA ALA A 119 -16.14 5.53 9.66
C ALA A 119 -15.03 5.00 8.74
N PRO A 120 -14.98 5.42 7.46
CA PRO A 120 -13.91 5.03 6.54
C PRO A 120 -12.59 5.70 6.95
N ILE A 121 -11.53 4.91 7.09
CA ILE A 121 -10.23 5.38 7.58
C ILE A 121 -9.08 5.19 6.61
N LEU A 122 -9.18 4.24 5.68
CA LEU A 122 -8.10 3.93 4.76
C LEU A 122 -8.64 3.28 3.49
N VAL A 123 -8.05 3.66 2.35
CA VAL A 123 -8.28 3.00 1.06
C VAL A 123 -7.03 2.21 0.71
N GLU A 124 -7.20 0.94 0.35
CA GLU A 124 -6.11 0.07 -0.07
C GLU A 124 -6.28 -0.32 -1.54
N PRO A 125 -5.18 -0.34 -2.34
CA PRO A 125 -5.26 -0.78 -3.72
C PRO A 125 -5.48 -2.30 -3.80
N PRO A 126 -6.05 -2.81 -4.90
CA PRO A 126 -6.00 -4.23 -5.19
C PRO A 126 -4.56 -4.72 -5.13
N MET A 127 -4.34 -5.93 -4.62
CA MET A 127 -3.00 -6.55 -4.55
C MET A 127 -2.29 -6.56 -5.89
N PHE A 128 -3.03 -6.80 -6.96
CA PHE A 128 -2.53 -6.79 -8.33
C PHE A 128 -3.35 -5.87 -9.20
N MET A 129 -2.67 -5.09 -10.04
CA MET A 129 -3.30 -4.23 -11.04
C MET A 129 -2.68 -4.47 -12.41
N VAL A 130 -3.50 -4.35 -13.45
CA VAL A 130 -3.03 -4.34 -14.84
C VAL A 130 -2.92 -2.89 -15.28
N LEU A 131 -1.69 -2.47 -15.62
CA LEU A 131 -1.36 -1.10 -15.99
C LEU A 131 -0.55 -1.06 -17.28
N GLU A 132 -0.74 -0.01 -18.07
CA GLU A 132 -0.03 0.21 -19.31
C GLU A 132 1.34 0.87 -19.05
N VAL A 133 2.35 0.41 -19.77
CA VAL A 133 3.69 1.04 -19.80
C VAL A 133 3.63 2.26 -20.71
N VAL A 134 3.79 3.46 -20.15
CA VAL A 134 3.74 4.73 -20.91
C VAL A 134 5.12 5.24 -21.31
N GLU A 135 6.17 4.81 -20.63
CA GLU A 135 7.55 5.21 -20.92
C GLU A 135 8.54 4.12 -20.50
N THR A 136 9.46 3.76 -21.38
CA THR A 136 10.57 2.85 -21.04
C THR A 136 11.74 3.05 -22.01
N VAL A 137 12.95 2.71 -21.57
CA VAL A 137 14.13 2.74 -22.43
C VAL A 137 14.17 1.51 -23.34
N PRO A 138 14.78 1.60 -24.54
CA PRO A 138 15.05 0.42 -25.37
C PRO A 138 15.87 -0.63 -24.63
N GLY A 139 15.54 -1.91 -24.79
CA GLY A 139 16.35 -3.00 -24.25
C GLY A 139 17.68 -3.10 -24.98
N VAL A 140 18.78 -2.77 -24.35
CA VAL A 140 20.11 -2.91 -24.93
C VAL A 140 20.58 -4.35 -24.80
N LYS A 141 20.87 -5.01 -25.96
CA LYS A 141 21.47 -6.35 -26.03
C LYS A 141 22.96 -6.28 -25.64
N GLY A 142 23.28 -6.21 -24.37
CA GLY A 142 24.66 -6.18 -23.90
C GLY A 142 24.85 -6.77 -22.51
N ASP A 143 23.80 -6.81 -21.73
CA ASP A 143 23.82 -7.23 -20.31
C ASP A 143 23.07 -8.56 -20.08
N THR A 144 23.13 -9.46 -21.06
CA THR A 144 22.29 -10.67 -21.12
C THR A 144 22.76 -11.84 -20.27
N ALA A 145 23.83 -11.72 -19.51
CA ALA A 145 24.36 -12.85 -18.71
C ALA A 145 23.50 -13.19 -17.48
N GLN A 146 22.57 -12.32 -17.04
CA GLN A 146 21.72 -12.52 -15.85
C GLN A 146 20.30 -11.93 -15.99
N GLY A 147 19.65 -12.06 -17.14
CA GLY A 147 18.25 -11.62 -17.27
C GLY A 147 18.07 -10.14 -16.91
N GLY A 148 18.62 -9.24 -17.72
CA GLY A 148 18.61 -7.80 -17.47
C GLY A 148 17.19 -7.25 -17.28
N SER A 149 17.04 -6.26 -16.40
CA SER A 149 15.81 -5.49 -16.19
C SER A 149 16.06 -4.03 -16.56
N LYS A 150 14.98 -3.32 -16.86
CA LYS A 150 14.97 -1.89 -17.16
C LYS A 150 13.82 -1.19 -16.47
N PRO A 151 13.94 0.12 -16.18
CA PRO A 151 12.85 0.87 -15.62
C PRO A 151 11.73 1.08 -16.67
N ALA A 152 10.49 0.94 -16.23
CA ALA A 152 9.30 1.26 -17.01
C ALA A 152 8.34 2.09 -16.15
N LYS A 153 7.94 3.26 -16.66
CA LYS A 153 6.94 4.11 -16.06
C LYS A 153 5.57 3.68 -16.53
N LEU A 154 4.67 3.53 -15.59
CA LEU A 154 3.28 3.09 -15.83
C LEU A 154 2.34 4.29 -15.94
N GLU A 155 1.16 4.07 -16.53
CA GLU A 155 0.09 5.08 -16.63
C GLU A 155 -0.29 5.70 -15.27
N SER A 156 -0.08 4.99 -14.19
CA SER A 156 -0.28 5.46 -12.80
C SER A 156 0.82 6.40 -12.30
N GLY A 157 1.91 6.58 -13.07
CA GLY A 157 3.10 7.34 -12.67
C GLY A 157 4.14 6.54 -11.87
N VAL A 158 3.82 5.32 -11.45
CA VAL A 158 4.76 4.43 -10.75
C VAL A 158 5.80 3.90 -11.73
N THR A 159 7.06 3.82 -11.30
CA THR A 159 8.14 3.20 -12.07
C THR A 159 8.49 1.85 -11.47
N VAL A 160 8.47 0.81 -12.28
CA VAL A 160 8.80 -0.58 -11.90
C VAL A 160 9.94 -1.13 -12.75
N GLN A 161 10.68 -2.10 -12.21
CA GLN A 161 11.68 -2.83 -12.98
C GLN A 161 10.99 -3.94 -13.79
N VAL A 162 11.21 -3.94 -15.10
CA VAL A 162 10.60 -4.91 -16.03
C VAL A 162 11.66 -5.64 -16.85
N PRO A 163 11.38 -6.85 -17.36
CA PRO A 163 12.25 -7.51 -18.32
C PRO A 163 12.50 -6.68 -19.58
N LEU A 164 13.65 -6.88 -20.24
CA LEU A 164 14.07 -6.10 -21.41
C LEU A 164 13.10 -6.15 -22.61
N PHE A 165 12.29 -7.21 -22.71
CA PHE A 165 11.30 -7.39 -23.81
C PHE A 165 10.04 -6.55 -23.65
N ILE A 166 9.83 -5.90 -22.51
CA ILE A 166 8.67 -5.03 -22.28
C ILE A 166 8.88 -3.70 -23.01
N ASN A 167 7.88 -3.26 -23.75
CA ASN A 167 7.88 -2.02 -24.51
C ASN A 167 6.73 -1.10 -24.09
N GLU A 168 6.82 0.16 -24.50
CA GLU A 168 5.70 1.11 -24.39
C GLU A 168 4.43 0.55 -25.05
N GLY A 169 3.28 0.83 -24.44
CA GLY A 169 1.98 0.28 -24.84
C GLY A 169 1.71 -1.15 -24.36
N ASN A 170 2.71 -1.83 -23.77
CA ASN A 170 2.44 -3.15 -23.19
C ASN A 170 1.67 -2.99 -21.87
N LYS A 171 0.69 -3.87 -21.67
CA LYS A 171 -0.01 -4.01 -20.39
C LYS A 171 0.72 -5.03 -19.53
N ILE A 172 0.99 -4.66 -18.31
CA ILE A 172 1.67 -5.52 -17.33
C ILE A 172 0.88 -5.62 -16.06
N LYS A 173 0.94 -6.77 -15.42
CA LYS A 173 0.42 -6.99 -14.08
C LYS A 173 1.51 -6.66 -13.07
N VAL A 174 1.18 -5.86 -12.07
CA VAL A 174 2.08 -5.43 -11.00
C VAL A 174 1.52 -5.79 -9.64
N ASP A 175 2.39 -6.14 -8.70
CA ASP A 175 2.07 -6.19 -7.27
C ASP A 175 2.17 -4.77 -6.70
N THR A 176 1.06 -4.22 -6.26
CA THR A 176 0.95 -2.83 -5.79
C THR A 176 1.58 -2.58 -4.42
N ARG A 177 1.86 -3.65 -3.67
CA ARG A 177 2.48 -3.59 -2.33
C ARG A 177 4.00 -3.43 -2.40
N GLU A 178 4.62 -4.05 -3.44
CA GLU A 178 6.07 -4.08 -3.62
C GLU A 178 6.54 -3.27 -4.83
N ASP A 179 5.60 -2.68 -5.61
CA ASP A 179 5.86 -2.01 -6.90
C ASP A 179 6.64 -2.92 -7.86
N LYS A 180 6.18 -4.18 -7.98
CA LYS A 180 6.93 -5.22 -8.68
C LYS A 180 6.17 -5.76 -9.88
N TYR A 181 6.88 -5.87 -11.00
CA TYR A 181 6.40 -6.58 -12.19
C TYR A 181 6.12 -8.05 -11.87
N ILE A 182 5.00 -8.55 -12.31
CA ILE A 182 4.61 -9.97 -12.21
C ILE A 182 4.65 -10.63 -13.59
N GLU A 183 3.88 -10.12 -14.54
CA GLU A 183 3.77 -10.71 -15.89
C GLU A 183 3.30 -9.68 -16.92
N LYS A 184 3.55 -9.97 -18.19
CA LYS A 184 2.95 -9.25 -19.30
C LYS A 184 1.55 -9.82 -19.55
N VAL A 185 0.57 -8.92 -19.70
CA VAL A 185 -0.80 -9.25 -20.05
C VAL A 185 -0.98 -9.08 -21.55
N SER A 186 -1.60 -10.06 -22.19
CA SER A 186 -1.85 -10.07 -23.63
C SER A 186 -3.01 -9.16 -24.00
#